data_42300518287866e71604392a67525a94
#
_entry.id   42300518287866e71604392a67525a94
#
_cell.length_a   1.000
_cell.length_b   1.000
_cell.length_c   1.000
_cell.angle_alpha   90.00
_cell.angle_beta   90.00
_cell.angle_gamma   90.00
#
_symmetry.space_group_name_H-M   'P 1'
#
loop_
_entity.id
_entity.type
_entity.pdbx_description
1 polymer ?
#
loop_
_entity_poly.entity_id
_entity_poly.type
_entity_poly.pdbx_seq_one_letter_code
_entity_poly.pdbx_strand_id
1 'polypeptide(L)'
;VETAPAERRQKQKGLLEGTFQAIKSRGLNEDSCRRFGYQVGHNGYETVQIANYRGPNGQVVAQKLRNKDKQFTILGDGKKMGFFGQHLWGTGKKLVICEGEIDTITVSQLQNHRWATVGLPNGSSSAVRSIKENWDYLEGFEEIVLMFDMDEAGQKAALAVADALPAGKARIAHLPLKDANQCLLEGKAADVVTAIFQAREYRPDGIVAAIDLRDTVSAVDAASTITYPFERLQEITKGLRRGELVTVTAG
;
A
#
# COMPACT_ATOMS: atom_id res chain seq x y z
N VAL A 1 -24.29 -46.03 -5.27
CA VAL A 1 -23.31 -45.31 -4.41
C VAL A 1 -23.93 -43.96 -4.09
N GLU A 2 -24.53 -43.90 -2.90
CA GLU A 2 -25.20 -42.71 -2.38
C GLU A 2 -24.15 -41.75 -1.84
N THR A 3 -24.01 -40.59 -2.45
CA THR A 3 -23.11 -39.51 -1.96
C THR A 3 -23.75 -38.84 -0.78
N ALA A 4 -23.12 -38.94 0.39
CA ALA A 4 -23.53 -38.26 1.60
C ALA A 4 -23.64 -36.74 1.38
N PRO A 5 -24.68 -36.05 1.92
CA PRO A 5 -24.85 -34.62 1.75
C PRO A 5 -23.75 -33.88 2.50
N ALA A 6 -23.13 -32.91 1.82
CA ALA A 6 -22.17 -32.00 2.43
C ALA A 6 -22.80 -31.28 3.62
N GLU A 7 -22.31 -31.55 4.83
CA GLU A 7 -22.72 -30.87 6.06
C GLU A 7 -22.59 -29.34 5.86
N ARG A 8 -23.72 -28.66 5.91
CA ARG A 8 -23.76 -27.19 5.95
C ARG A 8 -23.05 -26.75 7.23
N ARG A 9 -21.82 -26.21 7.09
CA ARG A 9 -21.08 -25.56 8.18
C ARG A 9 -21.99 -24.55 8.86
N GLN A 10 -22.39 -24.82 10.11
CA GLN A 10 -23.14 -23.86 10.94
C GLN A 10 -22.28 -22.60 11.10
N LYS A 11 -22.82 -21.44 10.69
CA LYS A 11 -22.18 -20.13 10.95
C LYS A 11 -22.05 -19.96 12.46
N GLN A 12 -20.85 -19.98 12.98
CA GLN A 12 -20.57 -19.59 14.36
C GLN A 12 -21.03 -18.13 14.55
N LYS A 13 -21.96 -17.93 15.50
CA LYS A 13 -22.61 -16.64 15.75
C LYS A 13 -21.84 -15.71 16.70
N GLY A 14 -20.59 -15.99 17.06
CA GLY A 14 -19.82 -15.19 18.03
C GLY A 14 -18.36 -15.01 17.58
N LEU A 15 -17.70 -14.03 18.20
CA LEU A 15 -16.25 -13.87 18.06
C LEU A 15 -15.55 -14.99 18.83
N LEU A 16 -14.38 -15.43 18.34
CA LEU A 16 -13.57 -16.46 18.99
C LEU A 16 -12.63 -15.82 20.01
N GLU A 17 -12.41 -16.53 21.09
CA GLU A 17 -11.34 -16.25 22.02
C GLU A 17 -10.06 -16.97 21.56
N GLY A 18 -8.92 -16.30 21.69
CA GLY A 18 -7.61 -16.83 21.38
C GLY A 18 -6.58 -16.35 22.38
N THR A 19 -5.39 -16.92 22.30
CA THR A 19 -4.24 -16.54 23.11
C THR A 19 -3.21 -15.77 22.30
N PHE A 20 -2.59 -14.80 22.92
CA PHE A 20 -1.41 -14.13 22.32
C PHE A 20 -0.21 -15.01 22.50
N GLN A 21 0.47 -15.27 21.43
CA GLN A 21 1.72 -16.03 21.41
C GLN A 21 2.56 -15.68 20.19
N ALA A 22 3.85 -15.99 20.28
CA ALA A 22 4.75 -15.86 19.15
C ALA A 22 4.36 -16.79 18.00
N ILE A 23 4.35 -16.30 16.78
CA ILE A 23 4.17 -17.12 15.56
C ILE A 23 5.57 -17.45 15.01
N LYS A 24 6.20 -18.43 15.63
CA LYS A 24 7.62 -18.81 15.35
C LYS A 24 7.86 -19.10 13.87
N SER A 25 6.93 -19.76 13.19
CA SER A 25 7.01 -20.06 11.75
C SER A 25 6.98 -18.80 10.86
N ARG A 26 6.67 -17.64 11.43
CA ARG A 26 6.64 -16.35 10.77
C ARG A 26 7.64 -15.34 11.36
N GLY A 27 8.45 -15.75 12.33
CA GLY A 27 9.38 -14.85 13.01
C GLY A 27 8.72 -13.73 13.80
N LEU A 28 7.43 -13.84 14.13
CA LEU A 28 6.68 -12.83 14.87
C LEU A 28 6.76 -13.14 16.37
N ASN A 29 7.13 -12.14 17.16
CA ASN A 29 7.15 -12.25 18.61
C ASN A 29 5.76 -12.02 19.22
N GLU A 30 5.58 -12.43 20.49
CA GLU A 30 4.30 -12.33 21.19
C GLU A 30 3.87 -10.87 21.38
N ASP A 31 4.79 -9.96 21.69
CA ASP A 31 4.47 -8.55 21.92
C ASP A 31 3.88 -7.88 20.67
N SER A 32 4.44 -8.19 19.50
CA SER A 32 3.91 -7.72 18.22
C SER A 32 2.52 -8.27 17.93
N CYS A 33 2.32 -9.57 18.19
CA CYS A 33 1.01 -10.20 18.05
C CYS A 33 -0.02 -9.58 19.01
N ARG A 34 0.36 -9.36 20.26
CA ARG A 34 -0.48 -8.73 21.29
C ARG A 34 -0.87 -7.30 20.91
N ARG A 35 0.11 -6.51 20.44
CA ARG A 35 -0.10 -5.13 20.01
C ARG A 35 -1.15 -5.02 18.92
N PHE A 36 -1.08 -5.87 17.91
CA PHE A 36 -2.02 -5.87 16.78
C PHE A 36 -3.31 -6.64 17.03
N GLY A 37 -3.43 -7.29 18.19
CA GLY A 37 -4.60 -8.13 18.49
C GLY A 37 -4.62 -9.42 17.66
N TYR A 38 -3.44 -9.95 17.29
CA TYR A 38 -3.30 -11.19 16.51
C TYR A 38 -3.13 -12.37 17.46
N GLN A 39 -4.04 -13.33 17.39
CA GLN A 39 -4.16 -14.43 18.34
C GLN A 39 -4.12 -15.78 17.64
N VAL A 40 -3.91 -16.82 18.43
CA VAL A 40 -4.13 -18.21 18.02
C VAL A 40 -5.25 -18.78 18.87
N GLY A 41 -6.23 -19.39 18.22
CA GLY A 41 -7.39 -19.99 18.86
C GLY A 41 -7.85 -21.25 18.14
N HIS A 42 -9.01 -21.77 18.51
CA HIS A 42 -9.62 -22.96 17.94
C HIS A 42 -11.04 -22.64 17.49
N ASN A 43 -11.41 -23.00 16.25
CA ASN A 43 -12.72 -22.70 15.69
C ASN A 43 -13.74 -23.83 15.87
N GLY A 44 -13.45 -24.79 16.77
CA GLY A 44 -14.25 -26.00 16.98
C GLY A 44 -13.77 -27.18 16.15
N TYR A 45 -13.01 -26.97 15.09
CA TYR A 45 -12.52 -28.01 14.17
C TYR A 45 -10.99 -28.05 14.09
N GLU A 46 -10.35 -26.90 14.05
CA GLU A 46 -8.90 -26.78 13.87
C GLU A 46 -8.35 -25.52 14.56
N THR A 47 -7.03 -25.51 14.75
CA THR A 47 -6.32 -24.33 15.20
C THR A 47 -6.30 -23.28 14.10
N VAL A 48 -6.64 -22.04 14.43
CA VAL A 48 -6.67 -20.91 13.52
C VAL A 48 -5.90 -19.72 14.09
N GLN A 49 -5.34 -18.93 13.20
CA GLN A 49 -4.84 -17.60 13.51
C GLN A 49 -6.01 -16.61 13.40
N ILE A 50 -6.09 -15.69 14.33
CA ILE A 50 -7.22 -14.76 14.50
C ILE A 50 -6.69 -13.33 14.41
N ALA A 51 -7.00 -12.62 13.35
CA ALA A 51 -6.75 -11.20 13.21
C ALA A 51 -7.98 -10.42 13.69
N ASN A 52 -7.85 -9.64 14.76
CA ASN A 52 -8.93 -8.83 15.31
C ASN A 52 -8.97 -7.46 14.62
N TYR A 53 -10.07 -7.16 13.95
CA TYR A 53 -10.35 -5.84 13.38
C TYR A 53 -11.14 -5.01 14.39
N ARG A 54 -10.66 -3.80 14.65
CA ARG A 54 -11.25 -2.93 15.66
C ARG A 54 -11.87 -1.70 15.05
N GLY A 55 -13.01 -1.29 15.57
CA GLY A 55 -13.67 -0.03 15.23
C GLY A 55 -13.02 1.17 15.95
N PRO A 56 -13.54 2.39 15.68
CA PRO A 56 -12.98 3.64 16.22
C PRO A 56 -12.92 3.70 17.75
N ASN A 57 -13.83 3.02 18.43
CA ASN A 57 -13.89 2.93 19.90
C ASN A 57 -13.06 1.76 20.47
N GLY A 58 -12.21 1.11 19.65
CA GLY A 58 -11.30 0.06 20.07
C GLY A 58 -11.92 -1.33 20.25
N GLN A 59 -13.26 -1.48 20.15
CA GLN A 59 -13.89 -2.79 20.21
C GLN A 59 -13.62 -3.61 18.96
N VAL A 60 -13.59 -4.93 19.11
CA VAL A 60 -13.49 -5.86 17.98
C VAL A 60 -14.82 -5.88 17.24
N VAL A 61 -14.81 -5.49 15.97
CA VAL A 61 -16.00 -5.48 15.10
C VAL A 61 -16.07 -6.71 14.22
N ALA A 62 -14.92 -7.26 13.86
CA ALA A 62 -14.80 -8.48 13.08
C ALA A 62 -13.49 -9.20 13.39
N GLN A 63 -13.45 -10.48 13.05
CA GLN A 63 -12.26 -11.32 13.11
C GLN A 63 -12.04 -11.98 11.76
N LYS A 64 -10.82 -11.95 11.25
CA LYS A 64 -10.42 -12.74 10.09
C LYS A 64 -9.62 -13.92 10.59
N LEU A 65 -10.16 -15.11 10.36
CA LEU A 65 -9.56 -16.37 10.74
C LEU A 65 -8.74 -16.91 9.57
N ARG A 66 -7.57 -17.43 9.85
CA ARG A 66 -6.71 -18.11 8.88
C ARG A 66 -6.36 -19.50 9.38
N ASN A 67 -6.70 -20.53 8.61
CA ASN A 67 -6.31 -21.91 8.93
C ASN A 67 -4.92 -22.27 8.34
N LYS A 68 -4.46 -23.49 8.61
CA LYS A 68 -3.18 -24.00 8.10
C LYS A 68 -3.10 -24.04 6.58
N ASP A 69 -4.23 -24.24 5.90
CA ASP A 69 -4.34 -24.33 4.43
C ASP A 69 -4.50 -22.95 3.78
N LYS A 70 -4.27 -21.86 4.53
CA LYS A 70 -4.41 -20.46 4.12
C LYS A 70 -5.83 -20.08 3.68
N GLN A 71 -6.85 -20.81 4.13
CA GLN A 71 -8.24 -20.45 3.91
C GLN A 71 -8.67 -19.40 4.94
N PHE A 72 -9.51 -18.48 4.52
CA PHE A 72 -9.97 -17.37 5.35
C PHE A 72 -11.46 -17.47 5.64
N THR A 73 -11.82 -17.13 6.88
CA THR A 73 -13.22 -16.99 7.32
C THR A 73 -13.35 -15.71 8.11
N ILE A 74 -14.44 -14.96 7.89
CA ILE A 74 -14.73 -13.73 8.64
C ILE A 74 -15.85 -14.00 9.62
N LEU A 75 -15.64 -13.64 10.88
CA LEU A 75 -16.65 -13.59 11.94
C LEU A 75 -16.96 -12.14 12.30
N GLY A 76 -18.18 -11.89 12.78
CA GLY A 76 -18.63 -10.53 13.10
C GLY A 76 -19.05 -9.73 11.87
N ASP A 77 -18.92 -8.42 11.91
CA ASP A 77 -19.36 -7.51 10.85
C ASP A 77 -18.20 -7.15 9.91
N GLY A 78 -18.00 -7.96 8.87
CA GLY A 78 -16.96 -7.74 7.87
C GLY A 78 -17.07 -6.41 7.11
N LYS A 79 -18.24 -5.77 7.09
CA LYS A 79 -18.43 -4.46 6.44
C LYS A 79 -17.82 -3.31 7.25
N LYS A 80 -17.62 -3.53 8.56
CA LYS A 80 -16.97 -2.56 9.46
C LYS A 80 -15.47 -2.74 9.58
N MET A 81 -14.87 -3.64 8.80
CA MET A 81 -13.43 -3.82 8.79
C MET A 81 -12.77 -2.63 8.08
N GLY A 82 -12.09 -1.78 8.86
CA GLY A 82 -11.11 -0.83 8.33
C GLY A 82 -9.76 -1.53 8.05
N PHE A 83 -8.68 -0.78 8.01
CA PHE A 83 -7.35 -1.39 7.91
C PHE A 83 -7.00 -2.19 9.17
N PHE A 84 -6.30 -3.31 8.99
CA PHE A 84 -5.75 -4.06 10.11
C PHE A 84 -4.71 -3.22 10.86
N GLY A 85 -4.87 -3.09 12.17
CA GLY A 85 -4.00 -2.26 12.99
C GLY A 85 -4.29 -0.75 12.97
N GLN A 86 -5.32 -0.28 12.25
CA GLN A 86 -5.68 1.14 12.13
C GLN A 86 -5.87 1.83 13.49
N HIS A 87 -6.45 1.13 14.47
CA HIS A 87 -6.71 1.64 15.82
C HIS A 87 -5.45 1.99 16.63
N LEU A 88 -4.27 1.58 16.17
CA LEU A 88 -2.98 1.82 16.83
C LEU A 88 -2.38 3.18 16.46
N TRP A 89 -2.88 3.81 15.41
CA TRP A 89 -2.25 4.97 14.79
C TRP A 89 -3.28 6.07 14.53
N GLY A 90 -2.91 7.26 14.93
CA GLY A 90 -3.67 8.46 14.59
C GLY A 90 -3.18 9.07 13.27
N THR A 91 -2.80 10.36 13.34
CA THR A 91 -2.21 11.08 12.21
C THR A 91 -0.68 11.03 12.25
N GLY A 92 -0.01 11.33 11.14
CA GLY A 92 1.44 11.33 11.11
C GLY A 92 2.03 11.69 9.76
N LYS A 93 3.37 11.74 9.74
CA LYS A 93 4.08 12.06 8.49
C LYS A 93 3.97 10.93 7.47
N LYS A 94 4.11 9.68 7.90
CA LYS A 94 4.20 8.52 7.01
C LYS A 94 3.35 7.36 7.52
N LEU A 95 2.60 6.74 6.62
CA LEU A 95 1.87 5.50 6.83
C LEU A 95 2.40 4.44 5.87
N VAL A 96 2.69 3.24 6.37
CA VAL A 96 2.97 2.07 5.52
C VAL A 96 1.71 1.22 5.43
N ILE A 97 1.28 0.89 4.21
CA ILE A 97 0.16 -0.02 3.96
C ILE A 97 0.72 -1.31 3.38
N CYS A 98 0.53 -2.43 4.09
CA CYS A 98 0.91 -3.77 3.65
C CYS A 98 -0.29 -4.51 3.05
N GLU A 99 -0.05 -5.56 2.26
CA GLU A 99 -1.13 -6.34 1.65
C GLU A 99 -1.89 -7.21 2.65
N GLY A 100 -1.19 -7.76 3.66
CA GLY A 100 -1.77 -8.69 4.62
C GLY A 100 -1.39 -8.42 6.07
N GLU A 101 -2.06 -9.13 6.99
CA GLU A 101 -1.89 -8.96 8.43
C GLU A 101 -0.49 -9.37 8.90
N ILE A 102 0.05 -10.46 8.36
CA ILE A 102 1.38 -10.98 8.72
C ILE A 102 2.45 -9.97 8.35
N ASP A 103 2.38 -9.41 7.13
CA ASP A 103 3.34 -8.42 6.66
C ASP A 103 3.24 -7.12 7.46
N THR A 104 2.02 -6.72 7.81
CA THR A 104 1.78 -5.56 8.68
C THR A 104 2.48 -5.71 10.03
N ILE A 105 2.30 -6.86 10.70
CA ILE A 105 2.95 -7.14 11.99
C ILE A 105 4.46 -7.21 11.80
N THR A 106 4.93 -7.86 10.74
CA THR A 106 6.36 -7.97 10.41
C THR A 106 7.00 -6.60 10.25
N VAL A 107 6.44 -5.76 9.39
CA VAL A 107 6.97 -4.41 9.12
C VAL A 107 6.97 -3.57 10.39
N SER A 108 5.89 -3.60 11.16
CA SER A 108 5.83 -2.87 12.43
C SER A 108 6.84 -3.39 13.46
N GLN A 109 7.03 -4.71 13.57
CA GLN A 109 8.05 -5.34 14.43
C GLN A 109 9.45 -4.89 14.05
N LEU A 110 9.79 -4.90 12.76
CA LEU A 110 11.09 -4.47 12.25
C LEU A 110 11.39 -2.99 12.52
N GLN A 111 10.36 -2.17 12.60
CA GLN A 111 10.45 -0.77 12.96
C GLN A 111 10.33 -0.50 14.47
N ASN A 112 10.38 -1.55 15.31
CA ASN A 112 10.17 -1.47 16.77
C ASN A 112 8.85 -0.73 17.10
N HIS A 113 7.81 -0.92 16.31
CA HIS A 113 6.47 -0.31 16.48
C HIS A 113 6.45 1.23 16.57
N ARG A 114 7.41 1.90 15.94
CA ARG A 114 7.54 3.37 16.01
C ARG A 114 6.76 4.11 14.93
N TRP A 115 6.51 3.45 13.80
CA TRP A 115 5.92 4.07 12.61
C TRP A 115 4.59 3.44 12.26
N ALA A 116 3.67 4.28 11.79
CA ALA A 116 2.34 3.83 11.41
C ALA A 116 2.40 2.78 10.30
N THR A 117 1.81 1.62 10.59
CA THR A 117 1.78 0.47 9.68
C THR A 117 0.42 -0.21 9.79
N VAL A 118 -0.24 -0.40 8.67
CA VAL A 118 -1.58 -1.02 8.58
C VAL A 118 -1.62 -2.04 7.45
N GLY A 119 -2.61 -2.92 7.50
CA GLY A 119 -2.82 -3.95 6.47
C GLY A 119 -4.17 -3.84 5.79
N LEU A 120 -4.23 -4.23 4.51
CA LEU A 120 -5.49 -4.33 3.78
C LEU A 120 -6.36 -5.45 4.38
N PRO A 121 -7.68 -5.23 4.56
CA PRO A 121 -8.55 -6.24 5.16
C PRO A 121 -8.76 -7.46 4.25
N ASN A 122 -8.79 -7.26 2.95
CA ASN A 122 -9.11 -8.30 1.96
C ASN A 122 -8.06 -8.45 0.85
N GLY A 123 -6.81 -8.03 1.12
CA GLY A 123 -5.70 -8.14 0.19
C GLY A 123 -5.81 -7.23 -1.03
N SER A 124 -4.94 -7.49 -2.02
CA SER A 124 -4.76 -6.67 -3.22
C SER A 124 -6.02 -6.52 -4.08
N SER A 125 -6.86 -7.55 -4.18
CA SER A 125 -8.07 -7.53 -5.04
C SER A 125 -9.10 -6.45 -4.67
N SER A 126 -9.11 -5.99 -3.42
CA SER A 126 -10.02 -4.94 -2.92
C SER A 126 -9.30 -3.68 -2.46
N ALA A 127 -8.01 -3.55 -2.77
CA ALA A 127 -7.15 -2.48 -2.26
C ALA A 127 -7.72 -1.09 -2.52
N VAL A 128 -8.06 -0.76 -3.77
CA VAL A 128 -8.61 0.55 -4.16
C VAL A 128 -9.91 0.86 -3.41
N ARG A 129 -10.77 -0.14 -3.22
CA ARG A 129 -12.01 0.02 -2.45
C ARG A 129 -11.69 0.33 -0.98
N SER A 130 -10.77 -0.40 -0.38
CA SER A 130 -10.35 -0.19 1.02
C SER A 130 -9.76 1.21 1.24
N ILE A 131 -9.01 1.73 0.26
CA ILE A 131 -8.50 3.11 0.27
C ILE A 131 -9.66 4.12 0.28
N LYS A 132 -10.63 3.96 -0.62
CA LYS A 132 -11.77 4.88 -0.71
C LYS A 132 -12.65 4.86 0.54
N GLU A 133 -12.89 3.68 1.12
CA GLU A 133 -13.69 3.51 2.34
C GLU A 133 -13.01 4.07 3.60
N ASN A 134 -11.69 4.25 3.59
CA ASN A 134 -10.92 4.78 4.73
C ASN A 134 -10.23 6.12 4.40
N TRP A 135 -10.81 6.89 3.48
CA TRP A 135 -10.21 8.13 2.98
C TRP A 135 -9.87 9.13 4.08
N ASP A 136 -10.81 9.42 4.97
CA ASP A 136 -10.64 10.37 6.07
C ASP A 136 -9.47 10.01 6.99
N TYR A 137 -9.25 8.71 7.21
CA TYR A 137 -8.10 8.22 7.97
C TYR A 137 -6.79 8.49 7.23
N LEU A 138 -6.77 8.26 5.90
CA LEU A 138 -5.59 8.44 5.08
C LEU A 138 -5.21 9.91 4.90
N GLU A 139 -6.15 10.82 4.96
CA GLU A 139 -5.86 12.26 4.93
C GLU A 139 -4.98 12.71 6.10
N GLY A 140 -5.05 12.03 7.24
CA GLY A 140 -4.23 12.29 8.41
C GLY A 140 -2.72 12.04 8.24
N PHE A 141 -2.28 11.54 7.07
CA PHE A 141 -0.87 11.27 6.79
C PHE A 141 -0.37 12.07 5.60
N GLU A 142 0.88 12.57 5.66
CA GLU A 142 1.50 13.31 4.56
C GLU A 142 1.91 12.38 3.42
N GLU A 143 2.51 11.22 3.75
CA GLU A 143 3.00 10.23 2.80
C GLU A 143 2.40 8.85 3.09
N ILE A 144 2.06 8.12 2.03
CA ILE A 144 1.57 6.74 2.10
C ILE A 144 2.53 5.84 1.31
N VAL A 145 3.19 4.94 2.00
CA VAL A 145 4.08 3.93 1.40
C VAL A 145 3.30 2.65 1.18
N LEU A 146 3.15 2.27 -0.07
CA LEU A 146 2.52 1.02 -0.49
C LEU A 146 3.59 -0.08 -0.53
N MET A 147 3.50 -1.05 0.37
CA MET A 147 4.38 -2.21 0.47
C MET A 147 3.56 -3.48 0.27
N PHE A 148 3.23 -3.78 -0.97
CA PHE A 148 2.46 -4.95 -1.37
C PHE A 148 3.38 -6.07 -1.84
N ASP A 149 2.83 -7.26 -2.04
CA ASP A 149 3.57 -8.41 -2.54
C ASP A 149 4.25 -8.08 -3.89
N MET A 150 5.44 -8.64 -4.11
CA MET A 150 6.21 -8.41 -5.35
C MET A 150 5.73 -9.30 -6.50
N ASP A 151 4.60 -9.97 -6.37
CA ASP A 151 3.97 -10.66 -7.49
C ASP A 151 3.15 -9.69 -8.37
N GLU A 152 2.72 -10.16 -9.54
CA GLU A 152 2.01 -9.34 -10.52
C GLU A 152 0.73 -8.71 -9.94
N ALA A 153 -0.02 -9.45 -9.14
CA ALA A 153 -1.27 -8.98 -8.54
C ALA A 153 -1.03 -7.86 -7.53
N GLY A 154 -0.04 -8.03 -6.65
CA GLY A 154 0.36 -7.03 -5.66
C GLY A 154 0.87 -5.75 -6.31
N GLN A 155 1.73 -5.87 -7.32
CA GLN A 155 2.29 -4.71 -8.02
C GLN A 155 1.22 -3.95 -8.81
N LYS A 156 0.32 -4.65 -9.49
CA LYS A 156 -0.83 -4.03 -10.17
C LYS A 156 -1.75 -3.29 -9.19
N ALA A 157 -2.00 -3.89 -8.03
CA ALA A 157 -2.79 -3.26 -6.99
C ALA A 157 -2.09 -2.03 -6.39
N ALA A 158 -0.77 -2.07 -6.19
CA ALA A 158 0.01 -0.92 -5.72
C ALA A 158 -0.12 0.27 -6.68
N LEU A 159 0.02 0.05 -7.98
CA LEU A 159 -0.18 1.09 -9.00
C LEU A 159 -1.61 1.64 -8.97
N ALA A 160 -2.62 0.77 -8.95
CA ALA A 160 -4.02 1.19 -8.93
C ALA A 160 -4.39 1.98 -7.65
N VAL A 161 -3.79 1.64 -6.52
CA VAL A 161 -3.96 2.40 -5.27
C VAL A 161 -3.24 3.74 -5.35
N ALA A 162 -2.04 3.76 -5.91
CA ALA A 162 -1.27 4.99 -6.08
C ALA A 162 -1.98 6.00 -6.99
N ASP A 163 -2.61 5.52 -8.07
CA ASP A 163 -3.46 6.33 -8.95
C ASP A 163 -4.71 6.89 -8.24
N ALA A 164 -5.23 6.17 -7.26
CA ALA A 164 -6.40 6.59 -6.50
C ALA A 164 -6.08 7.62 -5.40
N LEU A 165 -4.82 7.77 -5.03
CA LEU A 165 -4.36 8.72 -4.01
C LEU A 165 -4.02 10.09 -4.65
N PRO A 166 -4.03 11.19 -3.88
CA PRO A 166 -3.58 12.48 -4.37
C PRO A 166 -2.15 12.44 -4.89
N ALA A 167 -1.87 13.18 -5.96
CA ALA A 167 -0.53 13.26 -6.54
C ALA A 167 0.51 13.68 -5.49
N GLY A 168 1.65 12.98 -5.50
CA GLY A 168 2.74 13.22 -4.54
C GLY A 168 2.57 12.55 -3.17
N LYS A 169 1.39 12.00 -2.85
CA LYS A 169 1.12 11.33 -1.57
C LYS A 169 1.55 9.86 -1.56
N ALA A 170 1.45 9.19 -2.69
CA ALA A 170 1.79 7.77 -2.82
C ALA A 170 3.28 7.55 -3.09
N ARG A 171 3.85 6.57 -2.39
CA ARG A 171 5.18 6.03 -2.65
C ARG A 171 5.09 4.51 -2.77
N ILE A 172 5.84 3.90 -3.67
CA ILE A 172 5.85 2.45 -3.84
C ILE A 172 7.18 1.92 -3.35
N ALA A 173 7.13 1.00 -2.37
CA ALA A 173 8.27 0.29 -1.85
C ALA A 173 8.49 -1.01 -2.63
N HIS A 174 9.74 -1.31 -2.97
CA HIS A 174 10.12 -2.55 -3.62
C HIS A 174 10.94 -3.42 -2.68
N LEU A 175 10.50 -4.65 -2.47
CA LEU A 175 11.17 -5.64 -1.65
C LEU A 175 12.06 -6.55 -2.51
N PRO A 176 13.17 -7.09 -1.96
CA PRO A 176 14.03 -8.03 -2.68
C PRO A 176 13.45 -9.45 -2.79
N LEU A 177 12.40 -9.75 -2.02
CA LEU A 177 11.68 -11.02 -2.04
C LEU A 177 10.18 -10.77 -2.18
N LYS A 178 9.38 -11.84 -2.19
CA LYS A 178 7.95 -11.77 -2.46
C LYS A 178 7.20 -10.82 -1.53
N ASP A 179 7.43 -10.90 -0.22
CA ASP A 179 6.74 -10.13 0.81
C ASP A 179 7.67 -9.79 1.99
N ALA A 180 7.21 -8.93 2.88
CA ALA A 180 8.00 -8.48 4.02
C ALA A 180 8.29 -9.62 5.02
N ASN A 181 7.36 -10.54 5.19
CA ASN A 181 7.55 -11.68 6.09
C ASN A 181 8.60 -12.65 5.55
N GLN A 182 8.63 -12.90 4.25
CA GLN A 182 9.66 -13.70 3.63
C GLN A 182 11.04 -13.04 3.78
N CYS A 183 11.13 -11.72 3.61
CA CYS A 183 12.36 -10.98 3.86
C CYS A 183 12.86 -11.17 5.30
N LEU A 184 11.97 -11.12 6.29
CA LEU A 184 12.34 -11.39 7.70
C LEU A 184 12.89 -12.81 7.88
N LEU A 185 12.20 -13.82 7.35
CA LEU A 185 12.57 -15.23 7.50
C LEU A 185 13.90 -15.58 6.82
N GLU A 186 14.23 -14.88 5.73
CA GLU A 186 15.48 -15.09 4.98
C GLU A 186 16.62 -14.12 5.41
N GLY A 187 16.48 -13.47 6.58
CA GLY A 187 17.52 -12.62 7.14
C GLY A 187 17.70 -11.25 6.46
N LYS A 188 16.75 -10.84 5.60
CA LYS A 188 16.75 -9.56 4.88
C LYS A 188 15.90 -8.49 5.58
N ALA A 189 15.84 -8.52 6.90
CA ALA A 189 15.06 -7.58 7.70
C ALA A 189 15.43 -6.11 7.46
N ALA A 190 16.74 -5.83 7.28
CA ALA A 190 17.22 -4.48 7.01
C ALA A 190 16.71 -3.93 5.66
N ASP A 191 16.55 -4.80 4.67
CA ASP A 191 16.08 -4.41 3.33
C ASP A 191 14.63 -3.93 3.38
N VAL A 192 13.78 -4.53 4.23
CA VAL A 192 12.40 -4.09 4.44
C VAL A 192 12.36 -2.66 4.97
N VAL A 193 13.17 -2.36 5.97
CA VAL A 193 13.24 -1.01 6.53
C VAL A 193 13.80 -0.03 5.50
N THR A 194 14.85 -0.42 4.79
CA THR A 194 15.46 0.39 3.72
C THR A 194 14.46 0.69 2.61
N ALA A 195 13.65 -0.30 2.19
CA ALA A 195 12.63 -0.13 1.15
C ALA A 195 11.58 0.94 1.51
N ILE A 196 11.24 1.10 2.79
CA ILE A 196 10.31 2.15 3.24
C ILE A 196 10.91 3.55 3.03
N PHE A 197 12.19 3.72 3.34
CA PHE A 197 12.87 5.02 3.20
C PHE A 197 13.23 5.33 1.74
N GLN A 198 13.50 4.32 0.93
CA GLN A 198 13.82 4.43 -0.48
C GLN A 198 12.60 4.33 -1.40
N ALA A 199 11.39 4.22 -0.83
CA ALA A 199 10.16 4.15 -1.60
C ALA A 199 10.04 5.35 -2.55
N ARG A 200 9.85 5.05 -3.84
CA ARG A 200 9.80 6.05 -4.88
C ARG A 200 8.43 6.70 -4.92
N GLU A 201 8.41 8.01 -5.05
CA GLU A 201 7.17 8.76 -5.29
C GLU A 201 6.53 8.25 -6.58
N TYR A 202 5.27 7.88 -6.47
CA TYR A 202 4.49 7.50 -7.63
C TYR A 202 4.03 8.75 -8.38
N ARG A 203 4.29 8.76 -9.66
CA ARG A 203 3.80 9.80 -10.59
C ARG A 203 3.09 9.11 -11.72
N PRO A 204 1.80 9.43 -11.96
CA PRO A 204 1.09 8.96 -13.14
C PRO A 204 1.84 9.34 -14.42
N ASP A 205 1.70 8.53 -15.46
CA ASP A 205 2.29 8.80 -16.76
C ASP A 205 1.92 10.20 -17.27
N GLY A 206 2.91 10.92 -17.75
CA GLY A 206 2.75 12.29 -18.24
C GLY A 206 2.86 13.40 -17.18
N ILE A 207 2.95 13.07 -15.89
CA ILE A 207 3.23 14.05 -14.83
C ILE A 207 4.73 14.04 -14.50
N VAL A 208 5.42 15.12 -14.87
CA VAL A 208 6.85 15.31 -14.63
C VAL A 208 7.03 16.46 -13.64
N ALA A 209 7.88 16.30 -12.63
CA ALA A 209 8.17 17.39 -11.73
C ALA A 209 8.95 18.50 -12.46
N ALA A 210 8.67 19.76 -12.14
CA ALA A 210 9.34 20.89 -12.76
C ALA A 210 10.88 20.83 -12.59
N ILE A 211 11.37 20.25 -11.50
CA ILE A 211 12.80 20.06 -11.27
C ILE A 211 13.45 19.11 -12.29
N ASP A 212 12.71 18.05 -12.69
CA ASP A 212 13.19 17.05 -13.64
C ASP A 212 13.20 17.60 -15.08
N LEU A 213 12.42 18.67 -15.34
CA LEU A 213 12.40 19.38 -16.61
C LEU A 213 13.52 20.41 -16.73
N ARG A 214 14.24 20.70 -15.63
CA ARG A 214 15.27 21.76 -15.60
C ARG A 214 16.32 21.58 -16.69
N ASP A 215 16.86 20.37 -16.83
CA ASP A 215 17.90 20.09 -17.81
C ASP A 215 17.35 20.12 -19.23
N THR A 216 16.12 19.64 -19.43
CA THR A 216 15.43 19.71 -20.72
C THR A 216 15.14 21.14 -21.12
N VAL A 217 14.69 22.00 -20.19
CA VAL A 217 14.44 23.42 -20.45
C VAL A 217 15.74 24.18 -20.64
N SER A 218 16.78 23.82 -19.89
CA SER A 218 18.11 24.43 -20.01
C SER A 218 18.85 24.02 -21.28
N ALA A 219 18.55 22.83 -21.81
CA ALA A 219 19.05 22.32 -23.09
C ALA A 219 18.28 22.87 -24.29
N VAL A 220 17.55 23.98 -24.12
CA VAL A 220 16.87 24.65 -25.22
C VAL A 220 17.89 24.99 -26.27
N ASP A 221 17.83 24.31 -27.35
CA ASP A 221 18.65 24.49 -28.53
C ASP A 221 18.43 25.90 -29.07
N ALA A 222 19.36 26.76 -28.78
CA ALA A 222 19.28 28.18 -29.13
C ALA A 222 19.44 28.39 -30.65
N ALA A 223 19.77 27.35 -31.40
CA ALA A 223 20.04 27.45 -32.81
C ALA A 223 18.76 27.22 -33.64
N SER A 224 18.06 28.30 -33.94
CA SER A 224 17.14 28.32 -35.08
C SER A 224 17.96 28.10 -36.40
N THR A 225 17.55 27.14 -37.19
CA THR A 225 18.11 26.92 -38.53
C THR A 225 17.47 27.78 -39.62
N ILE A 226 16.39 28.47 -39.30
CA ILE A 226 15.62 29.32 -40.24
C ILE A 226 15.55 30.74 -39.67
N THR A 227 16.13 31.66 -40.44
CA THR A 227 16.12 33.09 -40.09
C THR A 227 14.99 33.83 -40.78
N TYR A 228 14.49 34.87 -40.17
CA TYR A 228 13.59 35.80 -40.83
C TYR A 228 14.38 36.74 -41.75
N PRO A 229 13.81 37.18 -42.88
CA PRO A 229 14.45 38.14 -43.77
C PRO A 229 14.48 39.56 -43.19
N PHE A 230 13.86 39.79 -42.04
CA PHE A 230 13.78 41.09 -41.35
C PHE A 230 14.64 41.07 -40.10
N GLU A 231 15.70 41.84 -40.05
CA GLU A 231 16.71 41.84 -38.96
C GLU A 231 16.04 42.05 -37.60
N ARG A 232 15.14 43.03 -37.47
CA ARG A 232 14.50 43.35 -36.20
C ARG A 232 13.57 42.21 -35.71
N LEU A 233 12.90 41.54 -36.64
CA LEU A 233 12.07 40.37 -36.28
C LEU A 233 12.95 39.20 -35.87
N GLN A 234 14.08 39.01 -36.55
CA GLN A 234 15.05 37.99 -36.18
C GLN A 234 15.65 38.24 -34.79
N GLU A 235 15.96 39.49 -34.44
CA GLU A 235 16.47 39.84 -33.10
C GLU A 235 15.49 39.56 -32.00
N ILE A 236 14.20 39.84 -32.22
CA ILE A 236 13.15 39.67 -31.21
C ILE A 236 12.79 38.19 -31.05
N THR A 237 12.61 37.46 -32.13
CA THR A 237 12.10 36.08 -32.11
C THR A 237 13.21 35.03 -32.03
N LYS A 238 14.44 35.38 -32.33
CA LYS A 238 15.60 34.49 -32.48
C LYS A 238 15.45 33.46 -33.61
N GLY A 239 14.57 33.72 -34.58
CA GLY A 239 14.29 32.86 -35.72
C GLY A 239 13.15 31.87 -35.51
N LEU A 240 12.95 31.03 -36.52
CA LEU A 240 11.93 29.95 -36.52
C LEU A 240 12.51 28.65 -35.98
N ARG A 241 11.81 27.99 -35.05
CA ARG A 241 12.23 26.71 -34.53
C ARG A 241 11.31 25.59 -35.01
N ARG A 242 11.82 24.38 -35.12
CA ARG A 242 11.01 23.22 -35.45
C ARG A 242 10.00 22.97 -34.33
N GLY A 243 8.73 22.68 -34.71
CA GLY A 243 7.65 22.43 -33.77
C GLY A 243 6.89 23.69 -33.34
N GLU A 244 7.30 24.90 -33.75
CA GLU A 244 6.59 26.15 -33.50
C GLU A 244 5.58 26.43 -34.63
N LEU A 245 4.39 26.89 -34.24
CA LEU A 245 3.40 27.43 -35.16
C LEU A 245 3.54 28.95 -35.19
N VAL A 246 3.92 29.49 -36.33
CA VAL A 246 4.02 30.94 -36.52
C VAL A 246 2.90 31.42 -37.45
N THR A 247 2.03 32.30 -36.95
CA THR A 247 0.96 32.89 -37.72
C THR A 247 1.32 34.35 -38.08
N VAL A 248 1.35 34.65 -39.37
CA VAL A 248 1.56 36.02 -39.85
C VAL A 248 0.21 36.55 -40.37
N THR A 249 -0.21 37.68 -39.80
CA THR A 249 -1.43 38.38 -40.26
C THR A 249 -1.03 39.72 -40.86
N ALA A 250 -1.56 40.02 -42.06
CA ALA A 250 -1.47 41.33 -42.68
C ALA A 250 -2.82 42.01 -42.60
N GLY A 251 -2.82 43.24 -42.11
CA GLY A 251 -3.99 44.13 -42.11
C GLY A 251 -4.02 45.03 -43.33
#